data_23399376896fffa462fd0c87751afa2a
#
_entry.id   23399376896fffa462fd0c87751afa2a
#
_cell.length_a   1.000
_cell.length_b   1.000
_cell.length_c   1.000
_cell.angle_alpha   90.00
_cell.angle_beta   90.00
_cell.angle_gamma   90.00
#
_symmetry.space_group_name_H-M   'P 1'
#
loop_
_entity.id
_entity.type
_entity.pdbx_description
1 polymer ?
#
loop_
_entity_poly.entity_id
_entity_poly.type
_entity_poly.pdbx_seq_one_letter_code
_entity_poly.pdbx_strand_id
1 'polypeptide(L)'
;MTNILEHFKLQGKVAIFSGGTIGIGQSMALALAQAGVQIIIADHNASSIKETLSGIKQSEDFETVALKVDITDPTSVNQMLNNVIEQFGKIDMLVNKVGMTYNVTEEELTFEDWNKVMNLNLNGIF
;
A
#
# COMPACT_ATOMS: atom_id res chain seq x y z
N MET A 1 -33.23 -13.08 7.12
CA MET A 1 -32.07 -13.56 6.29
C MET A 1 -31.26 -12.37 5.84
N THR A 2 -30.00 -12.38 6.14
CA THR A 2 -29.08 -11.35 5.66
C THR A 2 -28.90 -11.54 4.15
N ASN A 3 -29.06 -10.47 3.38
CA ASN A 3 -28.82 -10.50 1.94
C ASN A 3 -27.34 -10.84 1.70
N ILE A 4 -27.03 -11.78 0.81
CA ILE A 4 -25.65 -12.19 0.49
C ILE A 4 -24.77 -10.99 0.13
N LEU A 5 -25.33 -9.97 -0.50
CA LEU A 5 -24.60 -8.76 -0.87
C LEU A 5 -24.10 -7.96 0.34
N GLU A 6 -24.75 -8.11 1.52
CA GLU A 6 -24.26 -7.47 2.74
C GLU A 6 -22.91 -8.02 3.19
N HIS A 7 -22.62 -9.29 2.90
CA HIS A 7 -21.32 -9.92 3.21
C HIS A 7 -20.17 -9.38 2.35
N PHE A 8 -20.46 -8.75 1.22
CA PHE A 8 -19.46 -8.11 0.35
C PHE A 8 -19.26 -6.63 0.66
N LYS A 9 -20.03 -6.05 1.58
CA LYS A 9 -19.81 -4.68 2.02
C LYS A 9 -18.57 -4.60 2.90
N LEU A 10 -17.69 -3.66 2.57
CA LEU A 10 -16.44 -3.42 3.28
C LEU A 10 -16.46 -2.12 4.07
N GLN A 11 -17.67 -1.58 4.31
CA GLN A 11 -17.87 -0.32 5.00
C GLN A 11 -17.17 -0.29 6.37
N GLY A 12 -16.36 0.74 6.59
CA GLY A 12 -15.63 0.95 7.83
C GLY A 12 -14.43 0.03 8.03
N LYS A 13 -14.02 -0.75 7.05
CA LYS A 13 -12.74 -1.47 7.04
C LYS A 13 -11.59 -0.52 6.78
N VAL A 14 -10.41 -0.85 7.29
CA VAL A 14 -9.18 -0.07 7.14
C VAL A 14 -8.15 -0.91 6.39
N ALA A 15 -7.64 -0.38 5.28
CA ALA A 15 -6.66 -1.05 4.43
C ALA A 15 -5.39 -0.23 4.28
N ILE A 16 -4.23 -0.87 4.46
CA ILE A 16 -2.92 -0.31 4.14
C ILE A 16 -2.47 -0.88 2.80
N PHE A 17 -2.08 -0.01 1.89
CA PHE A 17 -1.39 -0.35 0.65
C PHE A 17 0.10 -0.03 0.80
N SER A 18 0.96 -1.05 0.78
CA SER A 18 2.40 -0.85 0.80
C SER A 18 2.93 -0.74 -0.62
N GLY A 19 3.49 0.43 -0.94
CA GLY A 19 4.17 0.73 -2.19
C GLY A 19 3.27 1.01 -3.39
N GLY A 20 3.90 1.59 -4.38
CA GLY A 20 3.51 1.83 -5.78
C GLY A 20 2.03 1.80 -6.13
N THR A 21 1.35 2.86 -5.86
CA THR A 21 -0.08 3.00 -6.12
C THR A 21 -0.39 3.62 -7.49
N ILE A 22 0.56 3.55 -8.40
CA ILE A 22 0.38 3.90 -9.80
C ILE A 22 -0.12 2.66 -10.57
N GLY A 23 -0.99 2.84 -11.55
CA GLY A 23 -1.50 1.75 -12.37
C GLY A 23 -2.38 0.76 -11.60
N ILE A 24 -1.95 -0.49 -11.50
CA ILE A 24 -2.73 -1.58 -10.86
C ILE A 24 -3.05 -1.26 -9.41
N GLY A 25 -2.09 -0.76 -8.64
CA GLY A 25 -2.29 -0.41 -7.23
C GLY A 25 -3.34 0.69 -7.04
N GLN A 26 -3.34 1.70 -7.90
CA GLN A 26 -4.34 2.77 -7.89
C GLN A 26 -5.75 2.23 -8.16
N SER A 27 -5.90 1.37 -9.16
CA SER A 27 -7.19 0.76 -9.50
C SER A 27 -7.73 -0.11 -8.35
N MET A 28 -6.85 -0.86 -7.68
CA MET A 28 -7.22 -1.66 -6.50
C MET A 28 -7.65 -0.77 -5.33
N ALA A 29 -6.90 0.28 -5.04
CA ALA A 29 -7.21 1.22 -3.96
C ALA A 29 -8.55 1.92 -4.22
N LEU A 30 -8.80 2.36 -5.46
CA LEU A 30 -10.06 2.98 -5.86
C LEU A 30 -11.24 2.02 -5.69
N ALA A 31 -11.12 0.78 -6.14
CA ALA A 31 -12.17 -0.23 -6.01
C ALA A 31 -12.53 -0.50 -4.53
N LEU A 32 -11.52 -0.61 -3.67
CA LEU A 32 -11.76 -0.79 -2.23
C LEU A 32 -12.36 0.47 -1.58
N ALA A 33 -11.92 1.66 -1.97
CA ALA A 33 -12.49 2.92 -1.51
C ALA A 33 -13.99 3.01 -1.87
N GLN A 34 -14.37 2.67 -3.10
CA GLN A 34 -15.76 2.61 -3.55
C GLN A 34 -16.60 1.57 -2.77
N ALA A 35 -15.97 0.52 -2.26
CA ALA A 35 -16.60 -0.46 -1.38
C ALA A 35 -16.72 0.02 0.09
N GLY A 36 -16.27 1.23 0.40
CA GLY A 36 -16.38 1.84 1.73
C GLY A 36 -15.17 1.61 2.65
N VAL A 37 -14.04 1.22 2.08
CA VAL A 37 -12.79 0.99 2.83
C VAL A 37 -12.04 2.31 3.02
N GLN A 38 -11.57 2.56 4.25
CA GLN A 38 -10.60 3.61 4.52
C GLN A 38 -9.23 3.20 3.95
N ILE A 39 -8.72 3.96 3.01
CA ILE A 39 -7.45 3.67 2.33
C ILE A 39 -6.31 4.46 2.94
N ILE A 40 -5.22 3.76 3.24
CA ILE A 40 -3.95 4.32 3.70
C ILE A 40 -2.87 3.88 2.72
N ILE A 41 -2.21 4.86 2.12
CA ILE A 41 -1.11 4.64 1.19
C ILE A 41 0.21 4.77 1.96
N ALA A 42 1.00 3.71 1.97
CA ALA A 42 2.31 3.66 2.60
C ALA A 42 3.39 3.49 1.53
N ASP A 43 4.16 4.53 1.26
CA ASP A 43 5.21 4.53 0.23
C ASP A 43 6.44 5.31 0.72
N HIS A 44 7.62 4.96 0.23
CA HIS A 44 8.85 5.70 0.51
C HIS A 44 8.99 6.95 -0.36
N ASN A 45 8.26 7.02 -1.48
CA ASN A 45 8.38 8.07 -2.49
C ASN A 45 7.22 9.08 -2.37
N ALA A 46 7.53 10.30 -1.94
CA ALA A 46 6.55 11.37 -1.79
C ALA A 46 5.86 11.77 -3.12
N SER A 47 6.54 11.64 -4.26
CA SER A 47 5.96 11.92 -5.58
C SER A 47 4.91 10.89 -5.96
N SER A 48 5.18 9.60 -5.75
CA SER A 48 4.23 8.50 -5.97
C SER A 48 2.98 8.67 -5.10
N ILE A 49 3.18 9.03 -3.84
CA ILE A 49 2.09 9.32 -2.90
C ILE A 49 1.18 10.43 -3.46
N LYS A 50 1.78 11.55 -3.87
CA LYS A 50 1.03 12.71 -4.38
C LYS A 50 0.24 12.37 -5.65
N GLU A 51 0.84 11.64 -6.57
CA GLU A 51 0.20 11.22 -7.82
C GLU A 51 -1.00 10.30 -7.55
N THR A 52 -0.83 9.33 -6.66
CA THR A 52 -1.88 8.41 -6.24
C THR A 52 -3.06 9.13 -5.59
N LEU A 53 -2.79 10.01 -4.63
CA LEU A 53 -3.83 10.79 -3.97
C LEU A 53 -4.61 11.65 -4.96
N SER A 54 -3.92 12.25 -5.93
CA SER A 54 -4.56 13.03 -6.98
C SER A 54 -5.49 12.18 -7.84
N GLY A 55 -5.05 10.98 -8.22
CA GLY A 55 -5.84 10.05 -9.03
C GLY A 55 -7.08 9.54 -8.30
N ILE A 56 -6.97 9.21 -7.02
CA ILE A 56 -8.11 8.74 -6.21
C ILE A 56 -9.11 9.87 -5.97
N LYS A 57 -8.65 11.07 -5.61
CA LYS A 57 -9.50 12.25 -5.36
C LYS A 57 -10.29 12.72 -6.59
N GLN A 58 -9.75 12.53 -7.79
CA GLN A 58 -10.47 12.88 -9.02
C GLN A 58 -11.67 11.96 -9.30
N SER A 59 -11.68 10.78 -8.71
CA SER A 59 -12.69 9.77 -9.00
C SER A 59 -13.84 9.77 -8.01
N GLU A 60 -13.58 10.06 -6.74
CA GLU A 60 -14.57 9.98 -5.65
C GLU A 60 -14.13 10.83 -4.43
N ASP A 61 -15.11 11.23 -3.61
CA ASP A 61 -14.92 12.04 -2.40
C ASP A 61 -14.46 11.19 -1.20
N PHE A 62 -13.39 10.35 -1.39
CA PHE A 62 -12.85 9.51 -0.32
C PHE A 62 -11.67 10.17 0.37
N GLU A 63 -11.66 10.13 1.70
CA GLU A 63 -10.49 10.48 2.48
C GLU A 63 -9.44 9.36 2.37
N THR A 64 -8.40 9.62 1.58
CA THR A 64 -7.23 8.76 1.51
C THR A 64 -6.09 9.42 2.28
N VAL A 65 -5.54 8.69 3.23
CA VAL A 65 -4.36 9.11 4.01
C VAL A 65 -3.11 8.52 3.38
N ALA A 66 -2.04 9.29 3.37
CA ALA A 66 -0.76 8.83 2.88
C ALA A 66 0.32 9.00 3.95
N LEU A 67 1.10 7.97 4.14
CA LEU A 67 2.21 7.92 5.08
C LEU A 67 3.50 7.55 4.35
N LYS A 68 4.57 8.29 4.66
CA LYS A 68 5.90 7.92 4.17
C LYS A 68 6.45 6.79 5.04
N VAL A 69 6.85 5.70 4.40
CA VAL A 69 7.43 4.53 5.08
C VAL A 69 8.54 3.90 4.23
N ASP A 70 9.58 3.45 4.91
CA ASP A 70 10.55 2.51 4.36
C ASP A 70 10.22 1.12 4.92
N ILE A 71 9.69 0.24 4.09
CA ILE A 71 9.31 -1.12 4.53
C ILE A 71 10.50 -2.02 4.83
N THR A 72 11.72 -1.64 4.45
CA THR A 72 12.95 -2.34 4.80
C THR A 72 13.50 -1.95 6.18
N ASP A 73 12.92 -0.91 6.80
CA ASP A 73 13.25 -0.45 8.14
C ASP A 73 12.13 -0.79 9.14
N PRO A 74 12.33 -1.76 10.05
CA PRO A 74 11.34 -2.12 11.07
C PRO A 74 10.87 -0.94 11.94
N THR A 75 11.74 0.03 12.21
CA THR A 75 11.38 1.22 12.99
C THR A 75 10.39 2.09 12.21
N SER A 76 10.64 2.31 10.92
CA SER A 76 9.73 3.04 10.04
C SER A 76 8.36 2.36 9.93
N VAL A 77 8.35 1.03 9.80
CA VAL A 77 7.11 0.25 9.75
C VAL A 77 6.33 0.36 11.06
N ASN A 78 6.98 0.21 12.22
CA ASN A 78 6.32 0.33 13.52
C ASN A 78 5.74 1.72 13.75
N GLN A 79 6.43 2.78 13.35
CA GLN A 79 5.91 4.15 13.43
C GLN A 79 4.66 4.33 12.57
N MET A 80 4.68 3.83 11.34
CA MET A 80 3.52 3.85 10.45
C MET A 80 2.33 3.11 11.05
N LEU A 81 2.54 1.89 11.56
CA LEU A 81 1.48 1.09 12.20
C LEU A 81 0.88 1.81 13.41
N ASN A 82 1.71 2.38 14.28
CA ASN A 82 1.24 3.15 15.44
C ASN A 82 0.38 4.34 15.02
N ASN A 83 0.79 5.08 13.99
CA ASN A 83 0.02 6.20 13.46
C ASN A 83 -1.35 5.74 12.93
N VAL A 84 -1.39 4.61 12.23
CA VAL A 84 -2.66 4.08 11.70
C VAL A 84 -3.58 3.63 12.83
N ILE A 85 -3.06 2.92 13.82
CA ILE A 85 -3.86 2.48 14.98
C ILE A 85 -4.36 3.67 15.79
N GLU A 86 -3.53 4.71 15.98
CA GLU A 86 -3.94 5.91 16.71
C GLU A 86 -5.07 6.67 16.00
N GLN A 87 -5.00 6.78 14.67
CA GLN A 87 -6.00 7.52 13.88
C GLN A 87 -7.27 6.72 13.60
N PHE A 88 -7.17 5.42 13.34
CA PHE A 88 -8.28 4.60 12.84
C PHE A 88 -8.67 3.44 13.77
N GLY A 89 -7.87 3.17 14.81
CA GLY A 89 -8.16 2.16 15.84
C GLY A 89 -7.93 0.71 15.42
N LYS A 90 -7.71 0.42 14.13
CA LYS A 90 -7.58 -0.93 13.59
C LYS A 90 -6.90 -0.96 12.22
N ILE A 91 -6.50 -2.15 11.83
CA ILE A 91 -6.08 -2.49 10.46
C ILE A 91 -6.77 -3.80 10.10
N ASP A 92 -7.62 -3.80 9.08
CA ASP A 92 -8.35 -4.99 8.63
C ASP A 92 -7.67 -5.68 7.44
N MET A 93 -6.98 -4.91 6.59
CA MET A 93 -6.37 -5.41 5.35
C MET A 93 -4.98 -4.82 5.14
N LEU A 94 -4.09 -5.65 4.61
CA LEU A 94 -2.77 -5.24 4.11
C LEU A 94 -2.63 -5.69 2.66
N VAL A 95 -2.40 -4.75 1.76
CA VAL A 95 -2.14 -5.01 0.35
C VAL A 95 -0.67 -4.76 0.05
N ASN A 96 0.10 -5.83 -0.08
CA ASN A 96 1.50 -5.79 -0.43
C ASN A 96 1.66 -5.62 -1.95
N LYS A 97 1.89 -4.38 -2.37
CA LYS A 97 2.08 -4.00 -3.78
C LYS A 97 3.53 -3.63 -4.10
N VAL A 98 4.32 -3.34 -3.08
CA VAL A 98 5.73 -2.97 -3.25
C VAL A 98 6.52 -4.11 -3.90
N GLY A 99 7.43 -3.74 -4.77
CA GLY A 99 8.34 -4.67 -5.40
C GLY A 99 9.25 -3.94 -6.38
N MET A 100 10.41 -4.51 -6.63
CA MET A 100 11.35 -4.04 -7.63
C MET A 100 11.95 -5.21 -8.41
N THR A 101 12.44 -4.92 -9.60
CA THR A 101 13.23 -5.85 -10.40
C THR A 101 14.29 -5.06 -11.16
N TYR A 102 15.36 -5.74 -11.56
CA TYR A 102 16.33 -5.23 -12.50
C TYR A 102 16.08 -5.86 -13.87
N ASN A 103 15.98 -5.04 -14.89
CA ASN A 103 15.84 -5.50 -16.28
C ASN A 103 17.21 -5.56 -16.96
N VAL A 104 18.05 -6.46 -16.46
CA VAL A 104 19.43 -6.70 -16.92
C VAL A 104 19.63 -8.19 -17.18
N THR A 105 20.67 -8.56 -17.93
CA THR A 105 21.02 -9.97 -18.12
C THR A 105 21.55 -10.60 -16.84
N GLU A 106 21.50 -11.93 -16.75
CA GLU A 106 22.00 -12.66 -15.56
C GLU A 106 23.48 -12.37 -15.30
N GLU A 107 24.26 -12.14 -16.35
CA GLU A 107 25.70 -11.85 -16.25
C GLU A 107 25.97 -10.44 -15.72
N GLU A 108 25.04 -9.52 -15.90
CA GLU A 108 25.15 -8.13 -15.43
C GLU A 108 24.61 -7.94 -14.01
N LEU A 109 23.83 -8.90 -13.50
CA LEU A 109 23.24 -8.83 -12.16
C LEU A 109 24.32 -9.03 -11.10
N THR A 110 24.54 -8.02 -10.26
CA THR A 110 25.49 -8.09 -9.16
C THR A 110 24.88 -8.73 -7.92
N PHE A 111 25.73 -9.24 -7.01
CA PHE A 111 25.27 -9.73 -5.71
C PHE A 111 24.60 -8.62 -4.87
N GLU A 112 25.05 -7.39 -5.02
CA GLU A 112 24.41 -6.23 -4.37
C GLU A 112 23.01 -6.01 -4.90
N ASP A 113 22.79 -6.09 -6.21
CA ASP A 113 21.47 -5.96 -6.83
C ASP A 113 20.52 -7.06 -6.39
N TRP A 114 21.01 -8.31 -6.33
CA TRP A 114 20.28 -9.43 -5.77
C TRP A 114 19.83 -9.16 -4.34
N ASN A 115 20.74 -8.73 -3.47
CA ASN A 115 20.42 -8.43 -2.08
C ASN A 115 19.39 -7.30 -1.94
N LYS A 116 19.46 -6.27 -2.78
CA LYS A 116 18.46 -5.19 -2.78
C LYS A 116 17.07 -5.70 -3.14
N VAL A 117 16.98 -6.53 -4.19
CA VAL A 117 15.70 -7.12 -4.61
C VAL A 117 15.13 -8.03 -3.52
N MET A 118 15.95 -8.91 -2.94
CA MET A 118 15.51 -9.82 -1.87
C MET A 118 15.11 -9.06 -0.60
N ASN A 119 15.86 -8.02 -0.25
CA ASN A 119 15.55 -7.23 0.92
C ASN A 119 14.23 -6.47 0.78
N LEU A 120 13.96 -5.88 -0.37
CA LEU A 120 12.69 -5.19 -0.60
C LEU A 120 11.53 -6.17 -0.80
N ASN A 121 11.66 -7.12 -1.72
CA ASN A 121 10.56 -7.96 -2.18
C ASN A 121 10.18 -9.06 -1.19
N LEU A 122 11.10 -9.49 -0.35
CA LEU A 122 10.88 -10.56 0.62
C LEU A 122 10.95 -10.06 2.07
N ASN A 123 12.10 -9.54 2.50
CA ASN A 123 12.27 -9.10 3.89
C ASN A 123 11.36 -7.92 4.23
N GLY A 124 11.21 -6.96 3.31
CA GLY A 124 10.37 -5.79 3.53
C GLY A 124 8.88 -6.08 3.64
N ILE A 125 8.43 -7.18 3.04
CA ILE A 125 7.03 -7.63 3.13
C ILE A 125 6.76 -8.35 4.45
N PHE A 126 7.73 -9.07 4.96
CA PHE A 126 7.64 -9.79 6.23
C PHE A 126 7.41 -8.84 7.40
#